data_9d622626e8604dbf60d14049ea44aa8f
#
_entry.id   9d622626e8604dbf60d14049ea44aa8f
#
_cell.length_a   1.000
_cell.length_b   1.000
_cell.length_c   1.000
_cell.angle_alpha   90.00
_cell.angle_beta   90.00
_cell.angle_gamma   90.00
#
_symmetry.space_group_name_H-M   'P 1'
#
loop_
_entity.id
_entity.type
_entity.pdbx_description
1 polymer ?
#
loop_
_entity_poly.entity_id
_entity_poly.type
_entity_poly.pdbx_seq_one_letter_code
_entity_poly.pdbx_strand_id
1 'polypeptide(L)'
;KTLPFDEINKKTLKNTQALLSRSATILNDELINGTDIKFIFSLTSGEDHIDHDFLSSREIFIKTAKGANAQAVLEYTLDALSFSSEKKVGLIGEGHIGSKLKKVLSFFNYETITFDPYKFENSIDQKDAALRCPIISVNASYSKKGDYPSHNLISNLEPEQMLINTSRGEVVDYKAIMKSTNAKLICDVWNKEPNLNVDDIGDTFIGTPHIAGNTLNSKTEALNLAIDSLKEFFEINDLNNLKPINKTLNLDKFLDKDEIKEGEIPFKFIKSFIDFKTISDSFKKDLNLFNGKDSFSNFFQ
;
A
#
# COMPACT_ATOMS: atom_id res chain seq x y z
N LYS A 1 0.29 11.19 -25.15
CA LYS A 1 1.05 12.37 -24.71
C LYS A 1 1.26 12.28 -23.19
N THR A 2 2.50 12.48 -22.73
CA THR A 2 2.81 12.61 -21.29
C THR A 2 2.80 14.08 -20.92
N LEU A 3 2.19 14.41 -19.78
CA LEU A 3 2.16 15.77 -19.24
C LEU A 3 2.82 15.79 -17.85
N PRO A 4 3.64 16.81 -17.52
CA PRO A 4 4.03 17.11 -16.16
C PRO A 4 2.80 17.34 -15.26
N PHE A 5 2.94 17.10 -13.95
CA PHE A 5 1.82 17.19 -13.02
C PHE A 5 1.19 18.61 -12.98
N ASP A 6 2.02 19.64 -13.01
CA ASP A 6 1.63 21.05 -12.98
C ASP A 6 0.95 21.53 -14.29
N GLU A 7 1.11 20.79 -15.37
CA GLU A 7 0.42 21.03 -16.65
C GLU A 7 -0.95 20.33 -16.75
N ILE A 8 -1.30 19.45 -15.81
CA ILE A 8 -2.57 18.72 -15.83
C ILE A 8 -3.68 19.63 -15.36
N ASN A 9 -4.51 20.07 -16.29
CA ASN A 9 -5.66 20.93 -16.01
C ASN A 9 -6.75 20.73 -17.07
N LYS A 10 -7.93 21.25 -16.83
CA LYS A 10 -9.11 21.12 -17.70
C LYS A 10 -8.83 21.54 -19.17
N LYS A 11 -8.02 22.57 -19.39
CA LYS A 11 -7.68 23.07 -20.73
C LYS A 11 -6.80 22.08 -21.50
N THR A 12 -5.79 21.51 -20.83
CA THR A 12 -4.90 20.53 -21.46
C THR A 12 -5.56 19.19 -21.70
N LEU A 13 -6.61 18.85 -20.93
CA LEU A 13 -7.36 17.61 -21.05
C LEU A 13 -8.60 17.70 -21.97
N LYS A 14 -8.93 18.88 -22.49
CA LYS A 14 -10.20 19.13 -23.22
C LYS A 14 -10.52 18.09 -24.29
N ASN A 15 -9.57 17.75 -25.16
CA ASN A 15 -9.73 16.81 -26.26
C ASN A 15 -9.14 15.42 -25.95
N THR A 16 -9.03 15.06 -24.67
CA THR A 16 -8.46 13.77 -24.20
C THR A 16 -9.60 12.77 -24.01
N GLN A 17 -9.51 11.60 -24.63
CA GLN A 17 -10.49 10.52 -24.46
C GLN A 17 -10.11 9.53 -23.37
N ALA A 18 -8.82 9.31 -23.16
CA ALA A 18 -8.31 8.41 -22.13
C ALA A 18 -7.26 9.11 -21.27
N LEU A 19 -7.37 8.98 -19.96
CA LEU A 19 -6.44 9.53 -18.98
C LEU A 19 -5.83 8.40 -18.14
N LEU A 20 -4.51 8.31 -18.14
CA LEU A 20 -3.75 7.53 -17.15
C LEU A 20 -3.19 8.51 -16.13
N SER A 21 -3.52 8.34 -14.86
CA SER A 21 -3.13 9.26 -13.79
C SER A 21 -2.52 8.52 -12.60
N ARG A 22 -2.01 9.29 -11.64
CA ARG A 22 -1.53 8.81 -10.35
C ARG A 22 -2.26 9.55 -9.22
N SER A 23 -2.03 9.14 -7.97
CA SER A 23 -2.69 9.70 -6.79
C SER A 23 -2.54 11.21 -6.57
N ALA A 24 -1.52 11.85 -7.14
CA ALA A 24 -1.35 13.30 -7.09
C ALA A 24 -2.44 14.05 -7.89
N THR A 25 -3.05 13.41 -8.90
CA THR A 25 -4.09 14.01 -9.73
C THR A 25 -5.46 13.72 -9.13
N ILE A 26 -6.14 14.73 -8.61
CA ILE A 26 -7.50 14.58 -8.08
C ILE A 26 -8.49 14.49 -9.25
N LEU A 27 -9.20 13.37 -9.32
CA LEU A 27 -10.16 13.05 -10.38
C LEU A 27 -11.56 13.42 -9.93
N ASN A 28 -11.96 14.65 -10.18
CA ASN A 28 -13.23 15.24 -9.72
C ASN A 28 -13.89 16.10 -10.81
N ASP A 29 -15.03 16.71 -10.48
CA ASP A 29 -15.78 17.62 -11.36
C ASP A 29 -14.92 18.78 -11.88
N GLU A 30 -14.13 19.40 -11.03
CA GLU A 30 -13.30 20.55 -11.39
C GLU A 30 -12.32 20.25 -12.54
N LEU A 31 -11.67 19.08 -12.49
CA LEU A 31 -10.70 18.69 -13.49
C LEU A 31 -11.33 18.10 -14.76
N ILE A 32 -12.36 17.27 -14.60
CA ILE A 32 -12.85 16.38 -15.67
C ILE A 32 -14.07 16.95 -16.41
N ASN A 33 -14.92 17.74 -15.76
CA ASN A 33 -16.14 18.23 -16.37
C ASN A 33 -15.88 19.14 -17.59
N GLY A 34 -16.52 18.83 -18.73
CA GLY A 34 -16.35 19.55 -20.01
C GLY A 34 -15.09 19.12 -20.79
N THR A 35 -14.49 17.99 -20.45
CA THR A 35 -13.50 17.27 -21.26
C THR A 35 -14.17 16.15 -22.07
N ASP A 36 -13.45 15.59 -23.04
CA ASP A 36 -13.92 14.44 -23.83
C ASP A 36 -13.54 13.08 -23.22
N ILE A 37 -13.13 13.06 -21.94
CA ILE A 37 -12.65 11.86 -21.26
C ILE A 37 -13.81 10.86 -21.09
N LYS A 38 -13.58 9.63 -21.54
CA LYS A 38 -14.47 8.47 -21.42
C LYS A 38 -13.86 7.35 -20.60
N PHE A 39 -12.54 7.35 -20.51
CA PHE A 39 -11.76 6.29 -19.84
C PHE A 39 -10.71 6.92 -18.92
N ILE A 40 -10.69 6.46 -17.68
CA ILE A 40 -9.64 6.81 -16.71
C ILE A 40 -9.05 5.52 -16.13
N PHE A 41 -7.73 5.47 -16.03
CA PHE A 41 -7.04 4.45 -15.26
C PHE A 41 -6.09 5.11 -14.26
N SER A 42 -6.32 4.86 -12.96
CA SER A 42 -5.38 5.27 -11.93
C SER A 42 -4.29 4.23 -11.75
N LEU A 43 -3.03 4.62 -11.98
CA LEU A 43 -1.84 3.77 -11.83
C LEU A 43 -1.47 3.50 -10.36
N THR A 44 -2.39 3.76 -9.44
CA THR A 44 -2.25 3.51 -8.00
C THR A 44 -3.36 2.61 -7.49
N SER A 45 -3.09 1.86 -6.43
CA SER A 45 -4.08 0.97 -5.82
C SER A 45 -5.11 1.72 -4.96
N GLY A 46 -4.70 2.84 -4.34
CA GLY A 46 -5.58 3.68 -3.53
C GLY A 46 -6.52 4.53 -4.37
N GLU A 47 -7.70 4.82 -3.86
CA GLU A 47 -8.77 5.54 -4.54
C GLU A 47 -9.13 6.88 -3.85
N ASP A 48 -8.33 7.33 -2.89
CA ASP A 48 -8.58 8.53 -2.06
C ASP A 48 -8.71 9.83 -2.87
N HIS A 49 -8.14 9.85 -4.08
CA HIS A 49 -8.11 10.98 -5.02
C HIS A 49 -9.22 10.90 -6.09
N ILE A 50 -10.13 9.93 -6.01
CA ILE A 50 -11.15 9.65 -7.03
C ILE A 50 -12.53 9.98 -6.49
N ASP A 51 -13.25 10.85 -7.20
CA ASP A 51 -14.68 11.10 -6.97
C ASP A 51 -15.52 10.12 -7.81
N HIS A 52 -15.76 8.94 -7.24
CA HIS A 52 -16.52 7.89 -7.91
C HIS A 52 -17.95 8.28 -8.23
N ASP A 53 -18.60 9.05 -7.35
CA ASP A 53 -20.00 9.46 -7.53
C ASP A 53 -20.13 10.39 -8.76
N PHE A 54 -19.20 11.36 -8.88
CA PHE A 54 -19.12 12.24 -10.04
C PHE A 54 -18.81 11.47 -11.34
N LEU A 55 -17.75 10.63 -11.34
CA LEU A 55 -17.36 9.90 -12.55
C LEU A 55 -18.45 8.95 -13.03
N SER A 56 -19.14 8.28 -12.11
CA SER A 56 -20.27 7.40 -12.41
C SER A 56 -21.45 8.19 -13.01
N SER A 57 -21.76 9.38 -12.47
CA SER A 57 -22.84 10.24 -12.99
C SER A 57 -22.60 10.73 -14.42
N ARG A 58 -21.33 10.70 -14.88
CA ARG A 58 -20.88 11.07 -16.22
C ARG A 58 -20.63 9.88 -17.14
N GLU A 59 -20.93 8.67 -16.68
CA GLU A 59 -20.68 7.41 -17.40
C GLU A 59 -19.20 7.24 -17.81
N ILE A 60 -18.26 7.80 -17.02
CA ILE A 60 -16.83 7.69 -17.27
C ILE A 60 -16.35 6.36 -16.67
N PHE A 61 -15.76 5.53 -17.53
CA PHE A 61 -15.15 4.27 -17.10
C PHE A 61 -13.91 4.56 -16.26
N ILE A 62 -13.85 4.00 -15.06
CA ILE A 62 -12.71 4.11 -14.15
C ILE A 62 -12.25 2.73 -13.67
N LYS A 63 -10.96 2.47 -13.81
CA LYS A 63 -10.26 1.36 -13.15
C LYS A 63 -9.01 1.86 -12.43
N THR A 64 -8.53 1.07 -11.49
CA THR A 64 -7.32 1.37 -10.70
C THR A 64 -6.38 0.18 -10.71
N ALA A 65 -5.10 0.42 -10.38
CA ALA A 65 -4.09 -0.63 -10.32
C ALA A 65 -4.16 -1.47 -9.03
N LYS A 66 -5.37 -1.85 -8.59
CA LYS A 66 -5.58 -2.70 -7.41
C LYS A 66 -4.80 -4.00 -7.54
N GLY A 67 -3.97 -4.28 -6.55
CA GLY A 67 -3.15 -5.50 -6.49
C GLY A 67 -1.77 -5.39 -7.16
N ALA A 68 -1.51 -4.38 -8.00
CA ALA A 68 -0.22 -4.22 -8.68
C ALA A 68 0.97 -4.12 -7.71
N ASN A 69 0.77 -3.50 -6.55
CA ASN A 69 1.78 -3.33 -5.52
C ASN A 69 1.80 -4.45 -4.45
N ALA A 70 0.88 -5.43 -4.55
CA ALA A 70 0.70 -6.40 -3.47
C ALA A 70 1.95 -7.26 -3.21
N GLN A 71 2.72 -7.56 -4.26
CA GLN A 71 3.97 -8.32 -4.13
C GLN A 71 5.04 -7.52 -3.38
N ALA A 72 5.22 -6.25 -3.73
CA ALA A 72 6.21 -5.39 -3.07
C ALA A 72 5.86 -5.16 -1.59
N VAL A 73 4.59 -4.90 -1.27
CA VAL A 73 4.13 -4.73 0.11
C VAL A 73 4.30 -6.01 0.91
N LEU A 74 4.08 -7.18 0.29
CA LEU A 74 4.37 -8.47 0.93
C LEU A 74 5.84 -8.60 1.29
N GLU A 75 6.75 -8.30 0.36
CA GLU A 75 8.20 -8.37 0.59
C GLU A 75 8.63 -7.43 1.72
N TYR A 76 8.11 -6.20 1.74
CA TYR A 76 8.31 -5.25 2.83
C TYR A 76 7.82 -5.81 4.18
N THR A 77 6.61 -6.37 4.21
CA THR A 77 6.02 -6.90 5.44
C THR A 77 6.79 -8.13 5.95
N LEU A 78 7.24 -9.01 5.05
CA LEU A 78 8.07 -10.16 5.41
C LEU A 78 9.42 -9.73 6.01
N ASP A 79 10.04 -8.68 5.47
CA ASP A 79 11.28 -8.15 6.04
C ASP A 79 11.01 -7.51 7.42
N ALA A 80 9.92 -6.76 7.57
CA ALA A 80 9.49 -6.20 8.85
C ALA A 80 9.27 -7.28 9.93
N LEU A 81 8.76 -8.46 9.58
CA LEU A 81 8.60 -9.58 10.51
C LEU A 81 9.92 -10.06 11.12
N SER A 82 11.05 -9.82 10.45
CA SER A 82 12.38 -10.21 10.96
C SER A 82 12.80 -9.51 12.25
N PHE A 83 12.09 -8.45 12.65
CA PHE A 83 12.34 -7.73 13.91
C PHE A 83 11.63 -8.34 15.12
N SER A 84 10.90 -9.45 14.93
CA SER A 84 10.26 -10.21 15.99
C SER A 84 10.57 -11.71 15.86
N SER A 85 10.68 -12.40 17.00
CA SER A 85 10.76 -13.87 17.06
C SER A 85 9.38 -14.54 17.16
N GLU A 86 8.34 -13.76 17.34
CA GLU A 86 6.96 -14.24 17.48
C GLU A 86 6.42 -14.82 16.17
N LYS A 87 5.62 -15.88 16.28
CA LYS A 87 5.02 -16.58 15.13
C LYS A 87 3.50 -16.49 15.10
N LYS A 88 2.91 -15.51 15.79
CA LYS A 88 1.47 -15.28 15.80
C LYS A 88 1.18 -13.87 15.31
N VAL A 89 0.38 -13.76 14.22
CA VAL A 89 0.13 -12.52 13.52
C VAL A 89 -1.36 -12.25 13.40
N GLY A 90 -1.79 -11.09 13.88
CA GLY A 90 -3.12 -10.52 13.60
C GLY A 90 -3.10 -9.81 12.25
N LEU A 91 -3.94 -10.22 11.33
CA LEU A 91 -4.09 -9.63 10.01
C LEU A 91 -5.35 -8.75 9.99
N ILE A 92 -5.16 -7.44 9.83
CA ILE A 92 -6.26 -6.48 9.70
C ILE A 92 -6.47 -6.21 8.21
N GLY A 93 -7.49 -6.85 7.62
CA GLY A 93 -7.77 -6.87 6.19
C GLY A 93 -7.17 -8.07 5.47
N GLU A 94 -7.99 -8.76 4.67
CA GLU A 94 -7.61 -9.93 3.84
C GLU A 94 -7.89 -9.65 2.35
N GLY A 95 -7.49 -8.46 1.87
CA GLY A 95 -7.49 -8.08 0.45
C GLY A 95 -6.33 -8.74 -0.32
N HIS A 96 -5.88 -8.11 -1.40
CA HIS A 96 -4.78 -8.61 -2.24
C HIS A 96 -3.47 -8.85 -1.46
N ILE A 97 -3.15 -7.97 -0.51
CA ILE A 97 -1.95 -8.07 0.31
C ILE A 97 -2.14 -9.10 1.43
N GLY A 98 -3.19 -8.93 2.23
CA GLY A 98 -3.44 -9.79 3.39
C GLY A 98 -3.61 -11.26 3.03
N SER A 99 -4.26 -11.59 1.91
CA SER A 99 -4.40 -12.96 1.42
C SER A 99 -3.06 -13.59 1.02
N LYS A 100 -2.18 -12.82 0.34
CA LYS A 100 -0.84 -13.29 0.00
C LYS A 100 0.01 -13.49 1.25
N LEU A 101 -0.04 -12.53 2.17
CA LEU A 101 0.71 -12.62 3.44
C LEU A 101 0.26 -13.83 4.26
N LYS A 102 -1.06 -14.05 4.39
CA LYS A 102 -1.61 -15.22 5.08
C LYS A 102 -1.12 -16.54 4.49
N LYS A 103 -1.12 -16.66 3.15
CA LYS A 103 -0.62 -17.86 2.45
C LYS A 103 0.84 -18.13 2.80
N VAL A 104 1.70 -17.11 2.75
CA VAL A 104 3.13 -17.23 3.06
C VAL A 104 3.36 -17.55 4.53
N LEU A 105 2.67 -16.86 5.44
CA LEU A 105 2.77 -17.10 6.87
C LEU A 105 2.35 -18.53 7.25
N SER A 106 1.27 -19.04 6.64
CA SER A 106 0.83 -20.43 6.83
C SER A 106 1.89 -21.43 6.39
N PHE A 107 2.56 -21.20 5.25
CA PHE A 107 3.65 -22.05 4.76
C PHE A 107 4.84 -22.11 5.75
N PHE A 108 5.11 -21.00 6.42
CA PHE A 108 6.18 -20.91 7.42
C PHE A 108 5.73 -21.21 8.87
N ASN A 109 4.59 -21.88 9.04
CA ASN A 109 4.02 -22.28 10.33
C ASN A 109 3.77 -21.12 11.30
N TYR A 110 3.40 -19.94 10.78
CA TYR A 110 2.87 -18.86 11.60
C TYR A 110 1.37 -19.07 11.85
N GLU A 111 0.96 -18.87 13.09
CA GLU A 111 -0.47 -18.75 13.42
C GLU A 111 -0.98 -17.38 12.97
N THR A 112 -2.10 -17.35 12.26
CA THR A 112 -2.73 -16.10 11.82
C THR A 112 -4.15 -15.98 12.32
N ILE A 113 -4.49 -14.82 12.89
CA ILE A 113 -5.87 -14.43 13.20
C ILE A 113 -6.23 -13.28 12.28
N THR A 114 -7.24 -13.46 11.43
CA THR A 114 -7.61 -12.47 10.44
C THR A 114 -8.92 -11.79 10.81
N PHE A 115 -8.94 -10.47 10.73
CA PHE A 115 -10.15 -9.67 10.82
C PHE A 115 -10.36 -8.89 9.51
N ASP A 116 -11.43 -9.23 8.79
CA ASP A 116 -11.89 -8.53 7.57
C ASP A 116 -13.42 -8.57 7.52
N PRO A 117 -14.09 -7.46 7.85
CA PRO A 117 -15.55 -7.40 7.93
C PRO A 117 -16.26 -7.61 6.59
N TYR A 118 -15.58 -7.44 5.47
CA TYR A 118 -16.17 -7.65 4.14
C TYR A 118 -16.08 -9.09 3.64
N LYS A 119 -15.27 -9.92 4.30
CA LYS A 119 -15.10 -11.34 3.91
C LYS A 119 -15.71 -12.34 4.88
N PHE A 120 -15.78 -11.99 6.14
CA PHE A 120 -16.21 -12.89 7.19
C PHE A 120 -17.35 -12.26 8.00
N GLU A 121 -18.29 -13.07 8.49
CA GLU A 121 -19.26 -12.62 9.48
C GLU A 121 -18.50 -12.13 10.71
N ASN A 122 -18.61 -10.83 10.98
CA ASN A 122 -17.79 -10.16 11.98
C ASN A 122 -18.29 -10.48 13.38
N SER A 123 -17.45 -11.17 14.13
CA SER A 123 -17.54 -11.05 15.57
C SER A 123 -16.57 -9.95 16.06
N ILE A 124 -17.01 -9.14 17.01
CA ILE A 124 -16.13 -8.23 17.78
C ILE A 124 -14.97 -9.03 18.38
N ASP A 125 -15.23 -10.24 18.84
CA ASP A 125 -14.26 -11.17 19.39
C ASP A 125 -13.11 -11.48 18.41
N GLN A 126 -13.39 -11.59 17.09
CA GLN A 126 -12.34 -11.84 16.09
C GLN A 126 -11.44 -10.63 15.87
N LYS A 127 -12.02 -9.41 15.90
CA LYS A 127 -11.25 -8.17 15.86
C LYS A 127 -10.31 -8.09 17.05
N ASP A 128 -10.83 -8.27 18.23
CA ASP A 128 -10.07 -8.20 19.49
C ASP A 128 -9.01 -9.29 19.55
N ALA A 129 -9.31 -10.50 19.06
CA ALA A 129 -8.33 -11.58 18.98
C ALA A 129 -7.18 -11.24 18.02
N ALA A 130 -7.46 -10.63 16.87
CA ALA A 130 -6.43 -10.18 15.93
C ALA A 130 -5.58 -9.05 16.54
N LEU A 131 -6.19 -8.09 17.23
CA LEU A 131 -5.48 -6.98 17.86
C LEU A 131 -4.68 -7.39 19.11
N ARG A 132 -4.95 -8.55 19.72
CA ARG A 132 -4.15 -9.11 20.82
C ARG A 132 -2.98 -9.98 20.37
N CYS A 133 -2.79 -10.18 19.06
CA CYS A 133 -1.61 -10.90 18.58
C CYS A 133 -0.33 -10.13 18.89
N PRO A 134 0.79 -10.82 19.17
CA PRO A 134 2.08 -10.15 19.40
C PRO A 134 2.58 -9.35 18.18
N ILE A 135 2.15 -9.73 16.98
CA ILE A 135 2.40 -8.98 15.76
C ILE A 135 1.06 -8.63 15.13
N ILE A 136 0.89 -7.38 14.70
CA ILE A 136 -0.29 -6.89 14.00
C ILE A 136 0.14 -6.32 12.66
N SER A 137 -0.43 -6.81 11.56
CA SER A 137 -0.19 -6.30 10.22
C SER A 137 -1.47 -5.67 9.65
N VAL A 138 -1.39 -4.38 9.29
CA VAL A 138 -2.51 -3.62 8.74
C VAL A 138 -2.44 -3.62 7.22
N ASN A 139 -3.42 -4.26 6.59
CA ASN A 139 -3.51 -4.45 5.14
C ASN A 139 -4.87 -3.97 4.58
N ALA A 140 -5.68 -3.31 5.39
CA ALA A 140 -7.03 -2.88 5.04
C ALA A 140 -7.02 -1.55 4.29
N SER A 141 -7.91 -1.39 3.30
CA SER A 141 -8.12 -0.11 2.63
C SER A 141 -8.84 0.88 3.55
N TYR A 142 -8.38 2.13 3.61
CA TYR A 142 -9.04 3.17 4.40
C TYR A 142 -10.33 3.65 3.74
N SER A 143 -11.36 3.91 4.54
CA SER A 143 -12.62 4.54 4.10
C SER A 143 -12.86 5.86 4.81
N LYS A 144 -13.03 6.94 4.04
CA LYS A 144 -13.38 8.26 4.58
C LYS A 144 -14.84 8.37 5.01
N LYS A 145 -15.71 7.48 4.54
CA LYS A 145 -17.17 7.51 4.81
C LYS A 145 -17.55 6.88 6.16
N GLY A 146 -16.57 6.58 7.02
CA GLY A 146 -16.81 5.99 8.35
C GLY A 146 -17.08 4.50 8.35
N ASP A 147 -17.03 3.85 7.18
CA ASP A 147 -17.03 2.40 7.06
C ASP A 147 -15.70 1.82 7.58
N TYR A 148 -15.61 0.51 7.61
CA TYR A 148 -14.38 -0.15 8.01
C TYR A 148 -13.31 -0.11 6.89
N PRO A 149 -12.03 0.11 7.24
CA PRO A 149 -11.48 0.52 8.52
C PRO A 149 -11.73 2.01 8.80
N SER A 150 -12.14 2.29 10.01
CA SER A 150 -12.38 3.66 10.46
C SER A 150 -11.08 4.36 10.83
N HIS A 151 -11.17 5.67 10.97
CA HIS A 151 -10.11 6.49 11.55
C HIS A 151 -9.76 5.99 12.97
N ASN A 152 -8.45 5.88 13.25
CA ASN A 152 -7.93 5.42 14.55
C ASN A 152 -8.49 4.05 15.00
N LEU A 153 -8.68 3.12 14.06
CA LEU A 153 -9.10 1.75 14.38
C LEU A 153 -8.18 1.11 15.43
N ILE A 154 -6.89 1.41 15.38
CA ILE A 154 -5.87 0.96 16.32
C ILE A 154 -5.34 2.20 17.06
N SER A 155 -5.76 2.35 18.31
CA SER A 155 -5.37 3.47 19.18
C SER A 155 -4.66 3.01 20.45
N ASN A 156 -4.55 1.71 20.68
CA ASN A 156 -3.88 1.12 21.82
C ASN A 156 -3.17 -0.18 21.43
N LEU A 157 -2.01 -0.42 22.04
CA LEU A 157 -1.23 -1.64 21.91
C LEU A 157 -0.72 -2.05 23.30
N GLU A 158 -0.56 -3.33 23.51
CA GLU A 158 0.13 -3.85 24.70
C GLU A 158 1.64 -3.63 24.56
N PRO A 159 2.38 -3.51 25.69
CA PRO A 159 3.83 -3.55 25.67
C PRO A 159 4.35 -4.76 24.89
N GLU A 160 5.48 -4.61 24.20
CA GLU A 160 6.13 -5.65 23.39
C GLU A 160 5.39 -6.07 22.10
N GLN A 161 4.17 -5.59 21.84
CA GLN A 161 3.55 -5.82 20.55
C GLN A 161 4.33 -5.11 19.43
N MET A 162 4.26 -5.69 18.24
CA MET A 162 4.79 -5.10 17.02
C MET A 162 3.65 -4.80 16.06
N LEU A 163 3.53 -3.55 15.63
CA LEU A 163 2.59 -3.11 14.60
C LEU A 163 3.34 -2.82 13.30
N ILE A 164 2.87 -3.40 12.20
CA ILE A 164 3.32 -3.13 10.84
C ILE A 164 2.18 -2.46 10.08
N ASN A 165 2.34 -1.18 9.72
CA ASN A 165 1.32 -0.46 8.96
C ASN A 165 1.86 -0.06 7.57
N THR A 166 1.33 -0.72 6.55
CA THR A 166 1.58 -0.46 5.11
C THR A 166 0.29 -0.07 4.38
N SER A 167 -0.75 0.30 5.11
CA SER A 167 -2.08 0.61 4.59
C SER A 167 -2.30 2.12 4.45
N ARG A 168 -2.80 2.77 5.50
CA ARG A 168 -3.01 4.22 5.61
C ARG A 168 -2.69 4.69 7.02
N GLY A 169 -2.11 5.88 7.12
CA GLY A 169 -1.76 6.47 8.42
C GLY A 169 -2.98 6.67 9.32
N GLU A 170 -4.10 7.07 8.75
CA GLU A 170 -5.35 7.36 9.45
C GLU A 170 -5.95 6.16 10.21
N VAL A 171 -5.56 4.94 9.86
CA VAL A 171 -6.04 3.72 10.54
C VAL A 171 -5.46 3.57 11.94
N VAL A 172 -4.31 4.21 12.21
CA VAL A 172 -3.54 4.06 13.45
C VAL A 172 -3.37 5.41 14.15
N ASP A 173 -3.71 5.47 15.44
CA ASP A 173 -3.37 6.62 16.28
C ASP A 173 -1.94 6.47 16.84
N TYR A 174 -0.95 6.80 16.01
CA TYR A 174 0.46 6.70 16.39
C TYR A 174 0.79 7.53 17.65
N LYS A 175 0.17 8.72 17.80
CA LYS A 175 0.45 9.60 18.94
C LYS A 175 -0.06 9.01 20.26
N ALA A 176 -1.24 8.39 20.26
CA ALA A 176 -1.76 7.71 21.43
C ALA A 176 -0.91 6.51 21.81
N ILE A 177 -0.52 5.69 20.83
CA ILE A 177 0.30 4.50 21.05
C ILE A 177 1.68 4.86 21.58
N MET A 178 2.41 5.77 20.94
CA MET A 178 3.77 6.17 21.36
C MET A 178 3.81 6.78 22.77
N LYS A 179 2.70 7.38 23.24
CA LYS A 179 2.60 7.92 24.58
C LYS A 179 2.31 6.88 25.65
N SER A 180 1.68 5.76 25.29
CA SER A 180 1.13 4.79 26.21
C SER A 180 1.96 3.51 26.34
N THR A 181 2.82 3.20 25.37
CA THR A 181 3.49 1.89 25.30
C THR A 181 4.84 1.95 24.60
N ASN A 182 5.67 0.93 24.87
CA ASN A 182 6.94 0.69 24.17
C ASN A 182 6.77 -0.28 22.98
N ALA A 183 5.59 -0.40 22.41
CA ALA A 183 5.34 -1.26 21.25
C ALA A 183 6.24 -0.86 20.06
N LYS A 184 6.66 -1.85 19.28
CA LYS A 184 7.48 -1.60 18.09
C LYS A 184 6.60 -1.17 16.93
N LEU A 185 6.70 0.07 16.49
CA LEU A 185 5.97 0.60 15.35
C LEU A 185 6.83 0.57 14.10
N ILE A 186 6.45 -0.20 13.11
CA ILE A 186 7.04 -0.23 11.76
C ILE A 186 6.01 0.38 10.81
N CYS A 187 6.24 1.62 10.39
CA CYS A 187 5.25 2.44 9.71
C CYS A 187 5.79 2.92 8.35
N ASP A 188 5.08 2.58 7.30
CA ASP A 188 5.37 3.08 5.94
C ASP A 188 4.43 4.22 5.53
N VAL A 189 3.34 4.42 6.26
CA VAL A 189 2.28 5.37 5.95
C VAL A 189 1.98 6.26 7.16
N TRP A 190 1.57 7.51 6.91
CA TRP A 190 1.48 8.54 7.92
C TRP A 190 0.19 9.36 7.79
N ASN A 191 -0.31 9.86 8.92
CA ASN A 191 -1.38 10.83 8.89
C ASN A 191 -0.91 12.13 8.21
N LYS A 192 -1.73 12.71 7.34
CA LYS A 192 -1.50 13.97 6.63
C LYS A 192 -0.38 13.95 5.59
N GLU A 193 -0.05 12.78 5.03
CA GLU A 193 0.85 12.76 3.87
C GLU A 193 0.36 13.69 2.75
N PRO A 194 1.27 14.39 2.07
CA PRO A 194 2.73 14.39 2.22
C PRO A 194 3.27 15.41 3.24
N ASN A 195 2.42 16.15 3.94
CA ASN A 195 2.78 17.24 4.82
C ASN A 195 3.05 16.75 6.25
N LEU A 196 4.20 16.13 6.45
CA LEU A 196 4.62 15.56 7.73
C LEU A 196 5.51 16.52 8.51
N ASN A 197 5.47 16.40 9.84
CA ASN A 197 6.44 17.01 10.73
C ASN A 197 7.10 15.93 11.61
N VAL A 198 8.15 16.32 12.35
CA VAL A 198 8.92 15.38 13.18
C VAL A 198 8.03 14.70 14.22
N ASP A 199 7.06 15.42 14.78
CA ASP A 199 6.15 14.86 15.79
C ASP A 199 5.17 13.81 15.21
N ASP A 200 4.94 13.80 13.90
CA ASP A 200 4.08 12.83 13.24
C ASP A 200 4.78 11.46 13.09
N ILE A 201 6.12 11.46 13.02
CA ILE A 201 6.93 10.24 12.93
C ILE A 201 7.38 9.79 14.31
N GLY A 202 7.74 10.75 15.18
CA GLY A 202 8.09 10.50 16.58
C GLY A 202 9.15 9.41 16.78
N ASP A 203 8.98 8.66 17.86
CA ASP A 203 9.88 7.57 18.27
C ASP A 203 9.49 6.20 17.66
N THR A 204 8.95 6.18 16.44
CA THR A 204 8.67 4.90 15.76
C THR A 204 9.96 4.06 15.64
N PHE A 205 9.83 2.73 15.80
CA PHE A 205 10.97 1.82 15.68
C PHE A 205 11.57 1.88 14.26
N ILE A 206 10.73 1.75 13.23
CA ILE A 206 11.07 1.95 11.82
C ILE A 206 10.04 2.88 11.20
N GLY A 207 10.47 3.97 10.57
CA GLY A 207 9.63 4.83 9.75
C GLY A 207 10.15 4.88 8.33
N THR A 208 9.29 4.66 7.33
CA THR A 208 9.65 4.76 5.92
C THR A 208 8.67 5.66 5.17
N PRO A 209 9.11 6.30 4.07
CA PRO A 209 8.35 7.33 3.39
C PRO A 209 7.41 6.77 2.32
N HIS A 210 6.45 5.92 2.68
CA HIS A 210 5.43 5.33 1.80
C HIS A 210 6.03 4.60 0.59
N ILE A 211 7.01 3.73 0.85
CA ILE A 211 7.79 3.02 -0.18
C ILE A 211 7.42 1.55 -0.34
N ALA A 212 6.69 0.95 0.59
CA ALA A 212 6.41 -0.49 0.61
C ALA A 212 5.86 -1.01 -0.73
N GLY A 213 5.00 -0.23 -1.39
CA GLY A 213 4.43 -0.57 -2.69
C GLY A 213 5.13 0.08 -3.90
N ASN A 214 6.16 0.90 -3.70
CA ASN A 214 6.74 1.75 -4.73
C ASN A 214 7.97 1.14 -5.39
N THR A 215 7.83 0.02 -6.07
CA THR A 215 8.90 -0.65 -6.83
C THR A 215 8.71 -0.50 -8.34
N LEU A 216 9.80 -0.70 -9.11
CA LEU A 216 9.74 -0.70 -10.56
C LEU A 216 8.77 -1.77 -11.09
N ASN A 217 8.76 -2.95 -10.47
CA ASN A 217 7.85 -4.03 -10.87
C ASN A 217 6.39 -3.69 -10.56
N SER A 218 6.09 -3.05 -9.43
CA SER A 218 4.73 -2.57 -9.14
C SER A 218 4.26 -1.53 -10.16
N LYS A 219 5.15 -0.63 -10.58
CA LYS A 219 4.87 0.37 -11.63
C LYS A 219 4.64 -0.29 -12.99
N THR A 220 5.46 -1.29 -13.34
CA THR A 220 5.31 -2.07 -14.58
C THR A 220 3.99 -2.83 -14.59
N GLU A 221 3.63 -3.46 -13.48
CA GLU A 221 2.36 -4.18 -13.34
C GLU A 221 1.16 -3.22 -13.44
N ALA A 222 1.22 -2.06 -12.80
CA ALA A 222 0.19 -1.04 -12.91
C ALA A 222 0.00 -0.56 -14.36
N LEU A 223 1.09 -0.38 -15.11
CA LEU A 223 1.04 -0.03 -16.53
C LEU A 223 0.47 -1.17 -17.38
N ASN A 224 0.80 -2.41 -17.10
CA ASN A 224 0.24 -3.57 -17.80
C ASN A 224 -1.27 -3.68 -17.59
N LEU A 225 -1.74 -3.52 -16.36
CA LEU A 225 -3.17 -3.46 -16.04
C LEU A 225 -3.89 -2.31 -16.78
N ALA A 226 -3.22 -1.16 -16.91
CA ALA A 226 -3.75 -0.04 -17.69
C ALA A 226 -3.80 -0.34 -19.19
N ILE A 227 -2.76 -0.95 -19.75
CA ILE A 227 -2.69 -1.39 -21.17
C ILE A 227 -3.81 -2.38 -21.46
N ASP A 228 -3.98 -3.40 -20.61
CA ASP A 228 -5.03 -4.41 -20.79
C ASP A 228 -6.43 -3.80 -20.71
N SER A 229 -6.64 -2.86 -19.78
CA SER A 229 -7.91 -2.14 -19.66
C SER A 229 -8.19 -1.21 -20.85
N LEU A 230 -7.14 -0.56 -21.41
CA LEU A 230 -7.27 0.23 -22.64
C LEU A 230 -7.62 -0.64 -23.85
N LYS A 231 -6.97 -1.79 -24.00
CA LYS A 231 -7.29 -2.76 -25.04
C LYS A 231 -8.75 -3.18 -24.99
N GLU A 232 -9.22 -3.54 -23.80
CA GLU A 232 -10.60 -3.97 -23.58
C GLU A 232 -11.60 -2.86 -23.92
N PHE A 233 -11.37 -1.64 -23.42
CA PHE A 233 -12.32 -0.54 -23.54
C PHE A 233 -12.40 0.04 -24.97
N PHE A 234 -11.25 0.18 -25.66
CA PHE A 234 -11.17 0.75 -27.02
C PHE A 234 -11.04 -0.29 -28.12
N GLU A 235 -11.13 -1.59 -27.80
CA GLU A 235 -10.98 -2.71 -28.74
C GLU A 235 -9.66 -2.64 -29.56
N ILE A 236 -8.55 -2.24 -28.89
CA ILE A 236 -7.23 -2.06 -29.49
C ILE A 236 -6.40 -3.33 -29.32
N ASN A 237 -5.83 -3.88 -30.43
CA ASN A 237 -5.03 -5.10 -30.39
C ASN A 237 -3.50 -4.84 -30.45
N ASP A 238 -3.05 -3.67 -30.86
CA ASP A 238 -1.65 -3.39 -31.18
C ASP A 238 -0.78 -2.89 -30.02
N LEU A 239 -1.32 -2.88 -28.77
CA LEU A 239 -0.54 -2.52 -27.59
C LEU A 239 0.11 -3.76 -26.95
N ASN A 240 1.41 -3.66 -26.65
CA ASN A 240 2.16 -4.73 -25.99
C ASN A 240 2.36 -4.44 -24.50
N ASN A 241 2.28 -5.47 -23.69
CA ASN A 241 2.57 -5.40 -22.26
C ASN A 241 4.08 -5.26 -22.03
N LEU A 242 4.43 -4.56 -20.96
CA LEU A 242 5.82 -4.35 -20.56
C LEU A 242 6.37 -5.61 -19.87
N LYS A 243 7.64 -5.90 -20.08
CA LYS A 243 8.31 -6.98 -19.35
C LYS A 243 8.70 -6.51 -17.95
N PRO A 244 8.66 -7.38 -16.94
CA PRO A 244 9.20 -7.06 -15.61
C PRO A 244 10.67 -6.63 -15.70
N ILE A 245 11.03 -5.57 -14.98
CA ILE A 245 12.37 -4.97 -15.06
C ILE A 245 13.34 -5.67 -14.09
N ASN A 246 12.86 -6.05 -12.93
CA ASN A 246 13.67 -6.67 -11.88
C ASN A 246 13.18 -8.08 -11.54
N LYS A 247 14.10 -8.90 -11.01
CA LYS A 247 13.72 -10.18 -10.39
C LYS A 247 12.91 -9.89 -9.13
N THR A 248 11.64 -10.26 -9.15
CA THR A 248 10.81 -10.29 -7.93
C THR A 248 10.97 -11.63 -7.22
N LEU A 249 10.67 -11.64 -5.94
CA LEU A 249 10.41 -12.87 -5.23
C LEU A 249 9.20 -13.55 -5.89
N ASN A 250 9.44 -14.54 -6.75
CA ASN A 250 8.35 -15.35 -7.29
C ASN A 250 7.90 -16.28 -6.17
N LEU A 251 6.79 -15.93 -5.51
CA LEU A 251 6.28 -16.68 -4.37
C LEU A 251 6.02 -18.15 -4.68
N ASP A 252 5.48 -18.47 -5.85
CA ASP A 252 5.20 -19.85 -6.21
C ASP A 252 6.50 -20.63 -6.41
N LYS A 253 7.51 -20.01 -7.05
CA LYS A 253 8.85 -20.60 -7.15
C LYS A 253 9.60 -20.60 -5.81
N PHE A 254 9.33 -19.62 -4.94
CA PHE A 254 9.93 -19.53 -3.62
C PHE A 254 9.36 -20.57 -2.67
N LEU A 255 8.07 -20.88 -2.77
CA LEU A 255 7.40 -21.90 -1.98
C LEU A 255 7.62 -23.34 -2.54
N ASP A 256 8.02 -23.48 -3.81
CA ASP A 256 8.27 -24.77 -4.46
C ASP A 256 9.75 -25.23 -4.39
N LYS A 257 10.65 -24.44 -3.80
CA LYS A 257 12.07 -24.82 -3.76
C LYS A 257 12.37 -25.74 -2.58
N ASP A 258 12.92 -26.92 -2.88
CA ASP A 258 13.48 -27.89 -1.93
C ASP A 258 14.59 -27.30 -0.99
N GLU A 259 15.06 -26.10 -1.29
CA GLU A 259 16.10 -25.40 -0.52
C GLU A 259 15.57 -24.62 0.68
N ILE A 260 14.25 -24.40 0.78
CA ILE A 260 13.65 -23.68 1.91
C ILE A 260 13.18 -24.71 2.92
N LYS A 261 13.85 -24.72 4.07
CA LYS A 261 13.41 -25.54 5.20
C LYS A 261 12.00 -25.12 5.61
N GLU A 262 11.10 -26.08 5.59
CA GLU A 262 9.74 -25.91 6.08
C GLU A 262 9.77 -25.29 7.48
N GLY A 263 9.09 -24.19 7.69
CA GLY A 263 8.96 -23.54 8.98
C GLY A 263 9.88 -22.34 9.27
N GLU A 264 10.80 -21.96 8.38
CA GLU A 264 11.65 -20.78 8.58
C GLU A 264 11.59 -19.81 7.39
N ILE A 265 11.17 -18.56 7.65
CA ILE A 265 11.29 -17.49 6.66
C ILE A 265 12.79 -17.20 6.44
N PRO A 266 13.31 -17.25 5.21
CA PRO A 266 14.71 -17.00 4.92
C PRO A 266 15.02 -15.49 5.00
N PHE A 267 14.97 -14.92 6.19
CA PHE A 267 15.17 -13.49 6.42
C PHE A 267 16.49 -12.94 5.86
N LYS A 268 17.56 -13.76 5.83
CA LYS A 268 18.83 -13.32 5.21
C LYS A 268 18.68 -12.99 3.73
N PHE A 269 17.81 -13.71 3.03
CA PHE A 269 17.52 -13.45 1.63
C PHE A 269 16.61 -12.24 1.49
N ILE A 270 15.58 -12.12 2.33
CA ILE A 270 14.61 -11.02 2.30
C ILE A 270 15.25 -9.69 2.69
N LYS A 271 16.08 -9.66 3.74
CA LYS A 271 16.85 -8.48 4.20
C LYS A 271 17.79 -7.88 3.14
N SER A 272 18.09 -8.61 2.08
CA SER A 272 18.89 -8.06 0.98
C SER A 272 18.10 -7.08 0.09
N PHE A 273 16.79 -6.99 0.24
CA PHE A 273 15.94 -6.14 -0.61
C PHE A 273 15.68 -4.75 -0.03
N ILE A 274 15.65 -4.62 1.31
CA ILE A 274 15.30 -3.36 1.97
C ILE A 274 16.27 -3.10 3.14
N ASP A 275 17.04 -2.02 3.05
CA ASP A 275 17.83 -1.53 4.18
C ASP A 275 16.97 -0.58 5.05
N PHE A 276 16.10 -1.16 5.86
CA PHE A 276 15.20 -0.43 6.73
C PHE A 276 15.90 0.59 7.63
N LYS A 277 17.07 0.24 8.15
CA LYS A 277 17.80 1.12 9.08
C LYS A 277 18.26 2.38 8.37
N THR A 278 18.97 2.24 7.27
CA THR A 278 19.46 3.40 6.50
C THR A 278 18.31 4.27 5.99
N ILE A 279 17.23 3.66 5.49
CA ILE A 279 16.06 4.37 4.99
C ILE A 279 15.37 5.12 6.14
N SER A 280 15.12 4.47 7.26
CA SER A 280 14.45 5.06 8.42
C SER A 280 15.28 6.20 9.03
N ASP A 281 16.58 6.00 9.19
CA ASP A 281 17.47 7.03 9.74
C ASP A 281 17.53 8.27 8.83
N SER A 282 17.59 8.06 7.51
CA SER A 282 17.56 9.14 6.53
C SER A 282 16.23 9.88 6.52
N PHE A 283 15.13 9.15 6.57
CA PHE A 283 13.79 9.72 6.60
C PHE A 283 13.53 10.55 7.85
N LYS A 284 13.90 10.05 9.04
CA LYS A 284 13.75 10.77 10.30
C LYS A 284 14.64 12.02 10.38
N LYS A 285 15.82 11.99 9.73
CA LYS A 285 16.77 13.09 9.74
C LYS A 285 16.38 14.24 8.83
N ASP A 286 15.76 13.96 7.68
CA ASP A 286 15.45 14.98 6.68
C ASP A 286 14.05 14.80 6.09
N LEU A 287 13.06 15.20 6.90
CA LEU A 287 11.65 15.23 6.49
C LEU A 287 11.37 16.21 5.36
N ASN A 288 12.21 17.24 5.18
CA ASN A 288 12.03 18.23 4.12
C ASN A 288 12.25 17.62 2.73
N LEU A 289 13.01 16.52 2.63
CA LEU A 289 13.12 15.75 1.40
C LEU A 289 11.77 15.15 0.95
N PHE A 290 10.83 15.00 1.89
CA PHE A 290 9.54 14.32 1.66
C PHE A 290 8.33 15.27 1.69
N ASN A 291 8.49 16.47 2.27
CA ASN A 291 7.41 17.45 2.35
C ASN A 291 7.24 18.20 1.02
N GLY A 292 6.09 18.02 0.38
CA GLY A 292 5.63 18.87 -0.72
C GLY A 292 6.16 18.55 -2.13
N LYS A 293 6.80 17.41 -2.35
CA LYS A 293 7.22 16.97 -3.69
C LYS A 293 6.72 15.56 -3.97
N ASP A 294 6.51 15.23 -5.24
CA ASP A 294 6.42 13.84 -5.76
C ASP A 294 7.71 13.01 -5.48
N SER A 295 8.39 13.33 -4.41
CA SER A 295 9.78 13.00 -4.09
C SER A 295 9.98 11.56 -3.63
N PHE A 296 8.89 10.83 -3.34
CA PHE A 296 8.98 9.39 -3.12
C PHE A 296 9.55 8.62 -4.33
N SER A 297 9.47 9.20 -5.54
CA SER A 297 10.06 8.60 -6.74
C SER A 297 11.56 8.85 -6.91
N ASN A 298 12.13 9.84 -6.22
CA ASN A 298 13.53 10.25 -6.40
C ASN A 298 14.50 9.61 -5.41
N PHE A 299 14.00 8.87 -4.41
CA PHE A 299 14.85 8.22 -3.40
C PHE A 299 15.58 6.98 -3.94
N PHE A 300 15.18 6.49 -5.11
CA PHE A 300 15.72 5.28 -5.74
C PHE A 300 16.31 5.51 -7.13
N GLN A 301 16.79 6.73 -7.40
CA GLN A 301 17.63 7.00 -8.58
C GLN A 301 19.10 6.76 -8.29
#